data_124b0b50b53e19c4a0717839a421f35f
#
_entry.id   124b0b50b53e19c4a0717839a421f35f
#
_cell.length_a   1.000
_cell.length_b   1.000
_cell.length_c   1.000
_cell.angle_alpha   90.00
_cell.angle_beta   90.00
_cell.angle_gamma   90.00
#
_symmetry.space_group_name_H-M   'P 1'
#
loop_
_entity.id
_entity.type
_entity.pdbx_description
1 polymer ?
#
loop_
_entity_poly.entity_id
_entity_poly.type
_entity_poly.pdbx_seq_one_letter_code
_entity_poly.pdbx_strand_id
1 'polypeptide(L)'
;MPLPKITTAEYELKLPSNGKTVKYRPFLVREEKILILALESQDQKQITNAVKQVLKECVITKGIKIDTLPSFDIEYLFLNIRAKSVGETIELVVTCGDDGKTEVPVTVNIDDIKVMKSEDHSPDVELSDGYTVKMKYPSLSQFIETNFTDDEQDQVEKSFNVVASSIDMVYNCLLYTSDAADEEDSVDLGGRRI
;
A
#
# COMPACT_ATOMS: atom_id res chain seq x y z
N MET A 1 -9.86 -30.42 -28.29
CA MET A 1 -8.83 -30.63 -27.26
C MET A 1 -8.78 -29.41 -26.36
N PRO A 2 -8.92 -29.53 -25.05
CA PRO A 2 -8.70 -28.39 -24.16
C PRO A 2 -7.20 -28.01 -24.23
N LEU A 3 -6.93 -26.71 -24.28
CA LEU A 3 -5.57 -26.20 -24.21
C LEU A 3 -4.91 -26.61 -22.91
N PRO A 4 -3.59 -26.98 -22.90
CA PRO A 4 -2.90 -27.33 -21.69
C PRO A 4 -2.92 -26.13 -20.73
N LYS A 5 -3.31 -26.36 -19.49
CA LYS A 5 -3.19 -25.35 -18.43
C LYS A 5 -1.72 -25.16 -18.11
N ILE A 6 -1.22 -23.95 -18.31
CA ILE A 6 0.13 -23.59 -17.91
C ILE A 6 0.11 -23.51 -16.38
N THR A 7 0.80 -24.43 -15.71
CA THR A 7 1.05 -24.35 -14.27
C THR A 7 2.23 -23.40 -14.05
N THR A 8 1.98 -22.26 -13.45
CA THR A 8 3.03 -21.33 -13.01
C THR A 8 3.47 -21.68 -11.59
N ALA A 9 4.74 -21.44 -11.27
CA ALA A 9 5.23 -21.55 -9.90
C ALA A 9 4.46 -20.58 -8.99
N GLU A 10 4.19 -21.02 -7.76
CA GLU A 10 3.54 -20.19 -6.74
C GLU A 10 4.56 -19.88 -5.63
N TYR A 11 4.53 -18.66 -5.17
CA TYR A 11 5.40 -18.15 -4.10
C TYR A 11 4.57 -17.57 -2.97
N GLU A 12 5.18 -17.45 -1.79
CA GLU A 12 4.55 -16.83 -0.62
C GLU A 12 5.36 -15.64 -0.13
N LEU A 13 4.66 -14.59 0.29
CA LEU A 13 5.24 -13.37 0.84
C LEU A 13 4.41 -12.94 2.06
N LYS A 14 5.07 -12.42 3.09
CA LYS A 14 4.40 -11.76 4.21
C LYS A 14 4.35 -10.26 3.95
N LEU A 15 3.15 -9.68 4.01
CA LEU A 15 2.96 -8.23 3.86
C LEU A 15 3.58 -7.50 5.06
N PRO A 16 4.39 -6.46 4.83
CA PRO A 16 5.03 -5.70 5.90
C PRO A 16 4.06 -5.00 6.85
N SER A 17 2.89 -4.55 6.36
CA SER A 17 1.92 -3.79 7.17
C SER A 17 1.28 -4.63 8.28
N ASN A 18 0.89 -5.86 7.98
CA ASN A 18 0.04 -6.67 8.85
C ASN A 18 0.50 -8.12 9.03
N GLY A 19 1.63 -8.51 8.40
CA GLY A 19 2.20 -9.87 8.48
C GLY A 19 1.37 -10.97 7.80
N LYS A 20 0.30 -10.62 7.07
CA LYS A 20 -0.51 -11.61 6.34
C LYS A 20 0.30 -12.25 5.22
N THR A 21 0.22 -13.57 5.11
CA THR A 21 0.86 -14.32 4.02
C THR A 21 0.02 -14.23 2.76
N VAL A 22 0.63 -13.79 1.68
CA VAL A 22 0.04 -13.67 0.35
C VAL A 22 0.72 -14.67 -0.57
N LYS A 23 -0.08 -15.49 -1.26
CA LYS A 23 0.38 -16.34 -2.36
C LYS A 23 0.27 -15.59 -3.66
N TYR A 24 1.32 -15.67 -4.46
CA TYR A 24 1.38 -14.99 -5.75
C TYR A 24 2.11 -15.85 -6.78
N ARG A 25 1.91 -15.52 -8.04
CA ARG A 25 2.64 -16.08 -9.18
C ARG A 25 3.44 -14.99 -9.89
N PRO A 26 4.49 -15.36 -10.59
CA PRO A 26 5.15 -14.44 -11.53
C PRO A 26 4.16 -13.91 -12.56
N PHE A 27 4.41 -12.73 -13.10
CA PHE A 27 3.64 -12.23 -14.23
C PHE A 27 4.05 -12.94 -15.52
N LEU A 28 3.12 -13.02 -16.44
CA LEU A 28 3.31 -13.58 -17.77
C LEU A 28 3.54 -12.43 -18.77
N VAL A 29 3.90 -12.78 -20.00
CA VAL A 29 4.10 -11.82 -21.11
C VAL A 29 2.89 -10.86 -21.29
N ARG A 30 1.69 -11.34 -20.98
CA ARG A 30 0.48 -10.51 -21.05
C ARG A 30 0.50 -9.36 -20.05
N GLU A 31 0.85 -9.63 -18.80
CA GLU A 31 0.96 -8.64 -17.74
C GLU A 31 2.17 -7.72 -17.98
N GLU A 32 3.27 -8.26 -18.46
CA GLU A 32 4.45 -7.47 -18.85
C GLU A 32 4.11 -6.45 -19.94
N LYS A 33 3.36 -6.86 -20.97
CA LYS A 33 2.90 -5.94 -22.02
C LYS A 33 2.05 -4.79 -21.45
N ILE A 34 1.20 -5.04 -20.48
CA ILE A 34 0.40 -4.00 -19.82
C ILE A 34 1.31 -2.97 -19.15
N LEU A 35 2.36 -3.43 -18.44
CA LEU A 35 3.33 -2.54 -17.79
C LEU A 35 4.13 -1.71 -18.79
N ILE A 36 4.61 -2.32 -19.88
CA ILE A 36 5.37 -1.60 -20.91
C ILE A 36 4.51 -0.50 -21.55
N LEU A 37 3.28 -0.82 -21.94
CA LEU A 37 2.37 0.16 -22.54
C LEU A 37 2.04 1.31 -21.58
N ALA A 38 1.89 1.02 -20.28
CA ALA A 38 1.67 2.05 -19.29
C ALA A 38 2.90 2.94 -19.09
N LEU A 39 4.11 2.38 -19.09
CA LEU A 39 5.35 3.14 -19.01
C LEU A 39 5.56 4.06 -20.22
N GLU A 40 5.22 3.58 -21.42
CA GLU A 40 5.29 4.39 -22.65
C GLU A 40 4.34 5.59 -22.64
N SER A 41 3.22 5.52 -21.90
CA SER A 41 2.29 6.64 -21.76
C SER A 41 2.83 7.82 -20.96
N GLN A 42 3.85 7.59 -20.12
CA GLN A 42 4.41 8.55 -19.15
C GLN A 42 3.38 9.16 -18.19
N ASP A 43 2.18 8.59 -18.12
CA ASP A 43 1.11 9.01 -17.23
C ASP A 43 1.15 8.19 -15.93
N GLN A 44 1.41 8.86 -14.80
CA GLN A 44 1.52 8.24 -13.49
C GLN A 44 0.24 7.49 -13.07
N LYS A 45 -0.94 8.01 -13.44
CA LYS A 45 -2.21 7.34 -13.15
C LYS A 45 -2.35 6.04 -13.93
N GLN A 46 -1.95 6.04 -15.21
CA GLN A 46 -1.96 4.83 -16.04
C GLN A 46 -0.97 3.80 -15.54
N ILE A 47 0.26 4.22 -15.20
CA ILE A 47 1.30 3.34 -14.62
C ILE A 47 0.78 2.68 -13.35
N THR A 48 0.20 3.45 -12.45
CA THR A 48 -0.32 2.92 -11.18
C THR A 48 -1.48 1.96 -11.38
N ASN A 49 -2.41 2.27 -12.28
CA ASN A 49 -3.52 1.39 -12.61
C ASN A 49 -3.04 0.08 -13.24
N ALA A 50 -2.02 0.13 -14.09
CA ALA A 50 -1.38 -1.05 -14.67
C ALA A 50 -0.74 -1.93 -13.59
N VAL A 51 0.00 -1.33 -12.65
CA VAL A 51 0.58 -2.06 -11.51
C VAL A 51 -0.52 -2.72 -10.68
N LYS A 52 -1.58 -1.99 -10.31
CA LYS A 52 -2.73 -2.56 -9.59
C LYS A 52 -3.37 -3.72 -10.34
N GLN A 53 -3.55 -3.59 -11.65
CA GLN A 53 -4.13 -4.65 -12.48
C GLN A 53 -3.24 -5.89 -12.49
N VAL A 54 -1.93 -5.73 -12.70
CA VAL A 54 -0.98 -6.84 -12.68
C VAL A 54 -0.96 -7.54 -11.32
N LEU A 55 -0.99 -6.79 -10.22
CA LEU A 55 -1.07 -7.36 -8.88
C LEU A 55 -2.35 -8.16 -8.66
N LYS A 56 -3.52 -7.64 -9.10
CA LYS A 56 -4.80 -8.37 -9.01
C LYS A 56 -4.79 -9.69 -9.78
N GLU A 57 -4.08 -9.75 -10.91
CA GLU A 57 -3.95 -10.97 -11.73
C GLU A 57 -2.91 -11.96 -11.15
N CYS A 58 -1.85 -11.45 -10.49
CA CYS A 58 -0.76 -12.27 -9.98
C CYS A 58 -1.03 -12.79 -8.56
N VAL A 59 -1.83 -12.10 -7.74
CA VAL A 59 -2.18 -12.53 -6.38
C VAL A 59 -3.23 -13.63 -6.41
N ILE A 60 -2.89 -14.77 -5.82
CA ILE A 60 -3.74 -15.95 -5.79
C ILE A 60 -4.61 -15.97 -4.52
N THR A 61 -4.11 -15.41 -3.42
CA THR A 61 -4.81 -15.41 -2.13
C THR A 61 -6.12 -14.65 -2.22
N LYS A 62 -7.23 -15.35 -1.95
CA LYS A 62 -8.56 -14.73 -1.91
C LYS A 62 -8.70 -13.80 -0.70
N GLY A 63 -9.46 -12.71 -0.89
CA GLY A 63 -9.77 -11.76 0.19
C GLY A 63 -8.74 -10.64 0.38
N ILE A 64 -7.67 -10.61 -0.40
CA ILE A 64 -6.75 -9.48 -0.45
C ILE A 64 -7.30 -8.44 -1.43
N LYS A 65 -7.64 -7.27 -0.91
CA LYS A 65 -8.08 -6.13 -1.73
C LYS A 65 -6.88 -5.22 -2.00
N ILE A 66 -6.29 -5.33 -3.20
CA ILE A 66 -5.10 -4.55 -3.59
C ILE A 66 -5.33 -3.04 -3.42
N ASP A 67 -6.53 -2.55 -3.72
CA ASP A 67 -6.85 -1.11 -3.64
C ASP A 67 -6.81 -0.54 -2.22
N THR A 68 -6.92 -1.39 -1.20
CA THR A 68 -6.89 -0.98 0.21
C THR A 68 -5.54 -1.21 0.90
N LEU A 69 -4.58 -1.80 0.20
CA LEU A 69 -3.25 -2.00 0.75
C LEU A 69 -2.48 -0.68 0.82
N PRO A 70 -1.62 -0.52 1.83
CA PRO A 70 -0.65 0.57 1.87
C PRO A 70 0.26 0.58 0.64
N SER A 71 0.76 1.77 0.25
CA SER A 71 1.64 1.91 -0.90
C SER A 71 2.88 1.02 -0.81
N PHE A 72 3.53 0.99 0.35
CA PHE A 72 4.74 0.17 0.56
C PHE A 72 4.49 -1.35 0.50
N ASP A 73 3.29 -1.84 0.87
CA ASP A 73 2.92 -3.24 0.68
C ASP A 73 2.79 -3.57 -0.81
N ILE A 74 2.21 -2.65 -1.58
CA ILE A 74 2.05 -2.79 -3.03
C ILE A 74 3.40 -2.78 -3.71
N GLU A 75 4.28 -1.85 -3.35
CA GLU A 75 5.64 -1.78 -3.88
C GLU A 75 6.45 -3.03 -3.55
N TYR A 76 6.39 -3.48 -2.29
CA TYR A 76 7.09 -4.68 -1.85
C TYR A 76 6.58 -5.94 -2.55
N LEU A 77 5.27 -6.08 -2.71
CA LEU A 77 4.64 -7.19 -3.43
C LEU A 77 5.04 -7.16 -4.92
N PHE A 78 5.00 -5.97 -5.54
CA PHE A 78 5.39 -5.80 -6.94
C PHE A 78 6.86 -6.15 -7.20
N LEU A 79 7.78 -5.69 -6.33
CA LEU A 79 9.20 -6.02 -6.40
C LEU A 79 9.43 -7.54 -6.34
N ASN A 80 8.77 -8.22 -5.42
CA ASN A 80 8.90 -9.68 -5.28
C ASN A 80 8.32 -10.44 -6.48
N ILE A 81 7.17 -10.00 -7.03
CA ILE A 81 6.61 -10.57 -8.25
C ILE A 81 7.56 -10.35 -9.43
N ARG A 82 8.14 -9.14 -9.56
CA ARG A 82 9.13 -8.82 -10.59
C ARG A 82 10.38 -9.68 -10.46
N ALA A 83 10.90 -9.86 -9.24
CA ALA A 83 12.07 -10.68 -8.98
C ALA A 83 11.89 -12.12 -9.51
N LYS A 84 10.73 -12.70 -9.27
CA LYS A 84 10.41 -14.08 -9.71
C LYS A 84 10.00 -14.17 -11.19
N SER A 85 9.77 -13.03 -11.86
CA SER A 85 9.37 -12.97 -13.27
C SER A 85 10.55 -12.69 -14.21
N VAL A 86 11.40 -11.72 -13.87
CA VAL A 86 12.46 -11.20 -14.72
C VAL A 86 13.85 -11.53 -14.16
N GLY A 87 13.99 -11.60 -12.84
CA GLY A 87 15.25 -11.85 -12.15
C GLY A 87 15.37 -11.10 -10.84
N GLU A 88 16.16 -11.65 -9.94
CA GLU A 88 16.32 -11.16 -8.56
C GLU A 88 17.29 -9.97 -8.44
N THR A 89 18.04 -9.67 -9.50
CA THR A 89 19.01 -8.58 -9.53
C THR A 89 18.55 -7.45 -10.45
N ILE A 90 18.84 -6.22 -10.05
CA ILE A 90 18.62 -5.00 -10.83
C ILE A 90 19.94 -4.29 -10.98
N GLU A 91 20.31 -3.99 -12.22
CA GLU A 91 21.45 -3.13 -12.51
C GLU A 91 20.95 -1.69 -12.64
N LEU A 92 21.51 -0.80 -11.87
CA LEU A 92 21.19 0.62 -11.84
C LEU A 92 22.47 1.42 -12.08
N VAL A 93 22.31 2.59 -12.69
CA VAL A 93 23.37 3.59 -12.78
C VAL A 93 23.00 4.72 -11.81
N VAL A 94 23.82 4.93 -10.80
CA VAL A 94 23.60 5.95 -9.77
C VAL A 94 24.60 7.07 -9.97
N THR A 95 24.10 8.31 -10.02
CA THR A 95 24.96 9.48 -10.09
C THR A 95 25.52 9.79 -8.68
N CYS A 96 26.81 9.98 -8.57
CA CYS A 96 27.48 10.28 -7.32
C CYS A 96 26.98 11.63 -6.75
N GLY A 97 26.63 11.66 -5.49
CA GLY A 97 26.11 12.86 -4.82
C GLY A 97 27.15 13.98 -4.62
N ASP A 98 28.45 13.63 -4.62
CA ASP A 98 29.51 14.56 -4.34
C ASP A 98 29.80 15.52 -5.51
N ASP A 99 29.77 15.00 -6.74
CA ASP A 99 30.09 15.79 -7.94
C ASP A 99 28.89 15.97 -8.89
N GLY A 100 27.83 15.22 -8.68
CA GLY A 100 26.61 15.26 -9.50
C GLY A 100 26.82 14.85 -10.98
N LYS A 101 27.94 14.20 -11.31
CA LYS A 101 28.34 13.87 -12.69
C LYS A 101 28.84 12.45 -12.86
N THR A 102 29.53 11.89 -11.87
CA THR A 102 30.10 10.56 -11.96
C THR A 102 29.00 9.52 -11.86
N GLU A 103 28.86 8.70 -12.88
CA GLU A 103 27.91 7.59 -12.93
C GLU A 103 28.60 6.30 -12.49
N VAL A 104 27.99 5.62 -11.51
CA VAL A 104 28.49 4.36 -10.97
C VAL A 104 27.46 3.27 -11.19
N PRO A 105 27.82 2.16 -11.85
CA PRO A 105 26.93 1.01 -11.95
C PRO A 105 26.83 0.31 -10.60
N VAL A 106 25.60 0.06 -10.16
CA VAL A 106 25.29 -0.63 -8.91
C VAL A 106 24.35 -1.78 -9.20
N THR A 107 24.66 -2.95 -8.67
CA THR A 107 23.78 -4.12 -8.73
C THR A 107 23.07 -4.26 -7.38
N VAL A 108 21.75 -4.23 -7.41
CA VAL A 108 20.90 -4.41 -6.21
C VAL A 108 20.21 -5.76 -6.30
N ASN A 109 20.32 -6.56 -5.23
CA ASN A 109 19.56 -7.78 -5.09
C ASN A 109 18.21 -7.46 -4.41
N ILE A 110 17.12 -7.83 -5.05
CA ILE A 110 15.75 -7.56 -4.55
C ILE A 110 15.49 -8.29 -3.24
N ASP A 111 16.06 -9.46 -3.03
CA ASP A 111 15.88 -10.24 -1.79
C ASP A 111 16.49 -9.55 -0.56
N ASP A 112 17.42 -8.60 -0.76
CA ASP A 112 18.01 -7.80 0.31
C ASP A 112 17.15 -6.59 0.69
N ILE A 113 16.15 -6.25 -0.13
CA ILE A 113 15.24 -5.13 0.13
C ILE A 113 14.22 -5.55 1.18
N LYS A 114 14.25 -4.88 2.33
CA LYS A 114 13.34 -5.13 3.45
C LYS A 114 12.72 -3.83 3.93
N VAL A 115 11.45 -3.91 4.31
CA VAL A 115 10.79 -2.78 4.98
C VAL A 115 11.27 -2.74 6.44
N MET A 116 11.93 -1.66 6.82
CA MET A 116 12.38 -1.43 8.18
C MET A 116 11.28 -0.72 8.97
N LYS A 117 11.02 -1.21 10.18
CA LYS A 117 10.20 -0.54 11.18
C LYS A 117 11.09 -0.17 12.36
N SER A 118 10.94 1.04 12.88
CA SER A 118 11.55 1.39 14.17
C SER A 118 10.85 0.65 15.30
N GLU A 119 11.58 0.37 16.39
CA GLU A 119 11.01 -0.28 17.57
C GLU A 119 9.89 0.56 18.21
N ASP A 120 9.99 1.89 18.11
CA ASP A 120 9.03 2.87 18.63
C ASP A 120 7.85 3.14 17.70
N HIS A 121 7.71 2.37 16.60
CA HIS A 121 6.63 2.59 15.66
C HIS A 121 5.28 2.19 16.25
N SER A 122 4.48 3.19 16.63
CA SER A 122 3.10 3.03 17.12
C SER A 122 2.11 3.70 16.16
N PRO A 123 0.96 3.10 15.91
CA PRO A 123 -0.13 3.77 15.22
C PRO A 123 -0.82 4.84 16.07
N ASP A 124 -0.61 4.81 17.39
CA ASP A 124 -1.26 5.71 18.33
C ASP A 124 -0.33 6.88 18.65
N VAL A 125 -0.83 8.10 18.41
CA VAL A 125 -0.14 9.37 18.67
C VAL A 125 -0.89 10.11 19.77
N GLU A 126 -0.23 10.30 20.90
CA GLU A 126 -0.80 11.07 22.02
C GLU A 126 -0.68 12.57 21.72
N LEU A 127 -1.81 13.26 21.86
CA LEU A 127 -1.89 14.72 21.76
C LEU A 127 -1.94 15.35 23.15
N SER A 128 -1.73 16.68 23.23
CA SER A 128 -2.07 17.47 24.42
C SER A 128 -3.54 17.29 24.77
N ASP A 129 -3.87 17.42 26.04
CA ASP A 129 -5.24 17.35 26.57
C ASP A 129 -5.87 15.95 26.64
N GLY A 130 -5.05 14.89 26.61
CA GLY A 130 -5.50 13.51 26.81
C GLY A 130 -6.23 12.90 25.61
N TYR A 131 -6.10 13.48 24.43
CA TYR A 131 -6.57 12.88 23.20
C TYR A 131 -5.48 11.99 22.58
N THR A 132 -5.92 10.85 22.02
CA THR A 132 -5.06 9.97 21.24
C THR A 132 -5.64 9.85 19.85
N VAL A 133 -4.77 10.02 18.85
CA VAL A 133 -5.10 9.83 17.43
C VAL A 133 -4.54 8.51 16.98
N LYS A 134 -5.39 7.62 16.53
CA LYS A 134 -4.97 6.39 15.87
C LYS A 134 -4.79 6.64 14.39
N MET A 135 -3.58 6.36 13.92
CA MET A 135 -3.19 6.54 12.53
C MET A 135 -3.31 5.23 11.75
N LYS A 136 -3.64 5.34 10.47
CA LYS A 136 -3.60 4.24 9.50
C LYS A 136 -2.67 4.60 8.36
N TYR A 137 -2.12 3.59 7.70
CA TYR A 137 -1.33 3.83 6.49
C TYR A 137 -2.25 4.28 5.34
N PRO A 138 -1.88 5.34 4.62
CA PRO A 138 -2.64 5.77 3.44
C PRO A 138 -2.62 4.67 2.37
N SER A 139 -3.75 4.46 1.73
CA SER A 139 -3.82 3.57 0.58
C SER A 139 -3.13 4.17 -0.64
N LEU A 140 -2.71 3.31 -1.58
CA LEU A 140 -2.12 3.80 -2.83
C LEU A 140 -3.05 4.76 -3.58
N SER A 141 -4.37 4.55 -3.54
CA SER A 141 -5.33 5.44 -4.18
C SER A 141 -5.32 6.84 -3.57
N GLN A 142 -5.33 6.92 -2.24
CA GLN A 142 -5.23 8.20 -1.51
C GLN A 142 -3.89 8.89 -1.78
N PHE A 143 -2.79 8.12 -1.79
CA PHE A 143 -1.48 8.67 -2.10
C PHE A 143 -1.41 9.29 -3.51
N ILE A 144 -2.02 8.64 -4.51
CA ILE A 144 -2.06 9.14 -5.88
C ILE A 144 -2.94 10.38 -6.00
N GLU A 145 -4.14 10.34 -5.42
CA GLU A 145 -5.05 11.48 -5.42
C GLU A 145 -4.40 12.72 -4.80
N THR A 146 -3.61 12.55 -3.76
CA THR A 146 -2.96 13.68 -3.09
C THR A 146 -1.72 14.17 -3.82
N ASN A 147 -0.92 13.29 -4.44
CA ASN A 147 0.37 13.69 -5.01
C ASN A 147 0.35 13.96 -6.52
N PHE A 148 -0.62 13.39 -7.25
CA PHE A 148 -0.67 13.43 -8.72
C PHE A 148 -1.94 14.07 -9.28
N THR A 149 -2.70 14.80 -8.48
CA THR A 149 -3.72 15.71 -8.98
C THR A 149 -3.05 17.01 -9.43
N ASP A 150 -3.34 17.42 -10.68
CA ASP A 150 -2.82 18.63 -11.31
C ASP A 150 -3.44 19.93 -10.76
N ASP A 151 -4.18 19.84 -9.64
CA ASP A 151 -4.69 21.03 -8.99
C ASP A 151 -3.53 21.86 -8.41
N GLU A 152 -3.55 23.16 -8.67
CA GLU A 152 -2.62 24.17 -8.13
C GLU A 152 -2.73 24.31 -6.59
N GLN A 153 -3.11 23.24 -5.90
CA GLN A 153 -3.18 23.23 -4.45
C GLN A 153 -1.78 23.42 -3.87
N ASP A 154 -1.70 24.32 -2.91
CA ASP A 154 -0.48 24.56 -2.16
C ASP A 154 0.06 23.24 -1.55
N GLN A 155 1.36 23.05 -1.57
CA GLN A 155 2.02 21.87 -0.96
C GLN A 155 1.61 21.66 0.50
N VAL A 156 1.30 22.74 1.21
CA VAL A 156 0.82 22.71 2.59
C VAL A 156 -0.55 22.03 2.67
N GLU A 157 -1.49 22.40 1.80
CA GLU A 157 -2.82 21.79 1.75
C GLU A 157 -2.76 20.29 1.40
N LYS A 158 -1.91 19.91 0.44
CA LYS A 158 -1.66 18.51 0.10
C LYS A 158 -1.13 17.72 1.29
N SER A 159 -0.20 18.30 2.06
CA SER A 159 0.34 17.66 3.26
C SER A 159 -0.74 17.48 4.33
N PHE A 160 -1.59 18.47 4.56
CA PHE A 160 -2.72 18.34 5.49
C PHE A 160 -3.71 17.27 5.05
N ASN A 161 -4.01 17.17 3.77
CA ASN A 161 -4.91 16.15 3.23
C ASN A 161 -4.35 14.73 3.41
N VAL A 162 -3.03 14.53 3.24
CA VAL A 162 -2.38 13.24 3.54
C VAL A 162 -2.51 12.89 5.01
N VAL A 163 -2.22 13.83 5.91
CA VAL A 163 -2.33 13.60 7.36
C VAL A 163 -3.78 13.31 7.74
N ALA A 164 -4.74 14.13 7.29
CA ALA A 164 -6.16 13.94 7.58
C ALA A 164 -6.69 12.58 7.08
N SER A 165 -6.30 12.17 5.87
CA SER A 165 -6.71 10.87 5.31
C SER A 165 -6.06 9.67 6.02
N SER A 166 -4.96 9.90 6.73
CA SER A 166 -4.25 8.89 7.53
C SER A 166 -4.78 8.74 8.95
N ILE A 167 -5.73 9.57 9.38
CA ILE A 167 -6.42 9.42 10.66
C ILE A 167 -7.45 8.29 10.53
N ASP A 168 -7.40 7.32 11.43
CA ASP A 168 -8.37 6.24 11.54
C ASP A 168 -9.43 6.59 12.58
N MET A 169 -8.99 7.02 13.77
CA MET A 169 -9.86 7.31 14.89
C MET A 169 -9.21 8.35 15.82
N VAL A 170 -10.05 9.18 16.43
CA VAL A 170 -9.64 10.06 17.54
C VAL A 170 -10.42 9.65 18.77
N TYR A 171 -9.74 9.37 19.89
CA TYR A 171 -10.38 9.00 21.12
C TYR A 171 -9.75 9.73 22.31
N ASN A 172 -10.56 9.90 23.36
CA ASN A 172 -10.13 10.44 24.63
C ASN A 172 -10.38 9.36 25.70
N CYS A 173 -9.54 9.29 26.72
CA CYS A 173 -9.68 8.36 27.82
C CYS A 173 -11.05 8.46 28.53
N LEU A 174 -11.78 9.57 28.34
CA LEU A 174 -13.07 9.84 28.97
C LEU A 174 -14.29 9.76 28.02
N LEU A 175 -14.07 9.73 26.71
CA LEU A 175 -15.12 9.70 25.70
C LEU A 175 -14.70 8.76 24.57
N TYR A 176 -15.25 7.58 24.59
CA TYR A 176 -15.19 6.67 23.44
C TYR A 176 -16.17 7.22 22.40
N THR A 177 -15.67 7.91 21.40
CA THR A 177 -16.47 8.18 20.21
C THR A 177 -16.40 6.92 19.35
N SER A 178 -17.22 5.91 19.67
CA SER A 178 -17.49 4.83 18.75
C SER A 178 -18.21 5.41 17.55
N ASP A 179 -17.89 4.88 16.39
CA ASP A 179 -18.55 5.16 15.13
C ASP A 179 -20.07 5.18 15.31
N ALA A 180 -20.73 6.18 14.74
CA ALA A 180 -22.16 6.42 14.85
C ALA A 180 -23.04 5.35 14.17
N ALA A 181 -22.58 4.11 14.12
CA ALA A 181 -23.26 2.96 13.53
C ALA A 181 -23.69 1.88 14.53
N ASP A 182 -23.39 1.99 15.82
CA ASP A 182 -23.81 1.01 16.81
C ASP A 182 -24.88 1.54 17.75
N GLU A 183 -26.09 1.18 17.35
CA GLU A 183 -27.12 0.57 18.13
C GLU A 183 -27.81 1.44 19.21
N GLU A 184 -29.01 1.83 18.84
CA GLU A 184 -30.16 1.90 19.75
C GLU A 184 -30.31 0.58 20.52
N ASP A 185 -29.57 0.38 21.59
CA ASP A 185 -29.99 -0.55 22.63
C ASP A 185 -31.01 0.17 23.53
N SER A 186 -32.29 0.09 23.13
CA SER A 186 -33.43 0.49 23.94
C SER A 186 -33.46 -0.39 25.18
N VAL A 187 -32.90 0.10 26.26
CA VAL A 187 -33.12 -0.47 27.59
C VAL A 187 -34.54 -0.16 27.97
N ASP A 188 -35.41 -1.14 27.77
CA ASP A 188 -36.79 -1.15 28.32
C ASP A 188 -36.71 -1.18 29.84
N LEU A 189 -36.78 0.00 30.45
CA LEU A 189 -36.98 0.12 31.90
C LEU A 189 -38.42 -0.19 32.19
N GLY A 190 -38.70 -1.48 32.43
CA GLY A 190 -39.97 -2.01 32.81
C GLY A 190 -40.63 -1.22 33.98
N GLY A 191 -41.63 -0.45 33.60
CA GLY A 191 -42.51 0.25 34.55
C GLY A 191 -43.26 -0.73 35.42
N ARG A 192 -42.97 -0.73 36.71
CA ARG A 192 -43.75 -1.39 37.73
C ARG A 192 -45.05 -0.60 37.93
N ARG A 193 -46.18 -1.20 37.61
CA ARG A 193 -47.49 -0.74 38.03
C ARG A 193 -47.73 -1.17 39.49
N ILE A 194 -48.17 -0.22 40.30
CA ILE A 194 -48.91 -0.46 41.55
C ILE A 194 -50.38 -0.52 41.20
#